data_197c8f3dcef9d721d0e8ed0c10e5046b
#
_entry.id   197c8f3dcef9d721d0e8ed0c10e5046b
#
_cell.length_a   1.000
_cell.length_b   1.000
_cell.length_c   1.000
_cell.angle_alpha   90.00
_cell.angle_beta   90.00
_cell.angle_gamma   90.00
#
_symmetry.space_group_name_H-M   'P 1'
#
loop_
_entity.id
_entity.type
_entity.pdbx_description
1 polymer ?
#
loop_
_entity_poly.entity_id
_entity_poly.type
_entity_poly.pdbx_seq_one_letter_code
_entity_poly.pdbx_strand_id
1 'polypeptide(L)'
;MAVETQLTPAGQKAFYEDQGYLVFPELLSPSEVAELRAALAEVLQQAEGLTRSNDKFSVTKAEAEERYYVRRIFNPIAQHRAFYDLVFNPKIVDLVENLIGPNIQLHHTKLNLKPPSKEARFEWHQDYPFFPHTNFDLVAVMVYLDDSTEENGCLTIIPGSHRWGPRNHIFAPDGAFSSQLEDKQVLQDRSRWLRVPVPAGGVELHHCNMLHSSGANRTDKPRSAIVLQYRAADNVQVGGHTGHWGWGMQVRGTNPGVVRMVEGTFKLPGEIANPLQRDG
;
A
#
# COMPACT_ATOMS: atom_id res chain seq x y z
N MET A 1 -21.28 -0.11 -2.43
CA MET A 1 -21.05 -1.22 -3.38
C MET A 1 -19.72 -0.94 -4.05
N ALA A 2 -18.76 -1.86 -3.94
CA ALA A 2 -17.47 -1.74 -4.63
C ALA A 2 -17.72 -1.88 -6.13
N VAL A 3 -17.29 -0.92 -6.91
CA VAL A 3 -17.39 -0.85 -8.38
C VAL A 3 -16.00 -1.14 -8.94
N GLU A 4 -15.72 -1.95 -9.91
CA GLU A 4 -16.46 -2.85 -10.75
C GLU A 4 -15.58 -3.49 -11.81
N THR A 5 -15.70 -4.75 -11.92
CA THR A 5 -15.13 -5.60 -12.96
C THR A 5 -15.76 -5.39 -14.35
N GLN A 6 -16.80 -4.56 -14.48
CA GLN A 6 -17.57 -4.42 -15.72
C GLN A 6 -17.27 -3.18 -16.55
N LEU A 7 -16.43 -2.26 -16.06
CA LEU A 7 -16.08 -1.07 -16.82
C LEU A 7 -15.05 -1.39 -17.92
N THR A 8 -15.21 -0.76 -19.07
CA THR A 8 -14.15 -0.74 -20.09
C THR A 8 -12.88 -0.05 -19.53
N PRO A 9 -11.69 -0.28 -20.11
CA PRO A 9 -10.48 0.42 -19.65
C PRO A 9 -10.65 1.95 -19.57
N ALA A 10 -11.30 2.57 -20.54
CA ALA A 10 -11.60 4.02 -20.51
C ALA A 10 -12.55 4.38 -19.35
N GLY A 11 -13.56 3.54 -19.08
CA GLY A 11 -14.46 3.73 -17.93
C GLY A 11 -13.76 3.55 -16.59
N GLN A 12 -12.84 2.59 -16.47
CA GLN A 12 -12.01 2.39 -15.28
C GLN A 12 -11.14 3.62 -15.01
N LYS A 13 -10.51 4.16 -16.05
CA LYS A 13 -9.69 5.37 -15.95
C LYS A 13 -10.52 6.56 -15.50
N ALA A 14 -11.65 6.82 -16.15
CA ALA A 14 -12.55 7.91 -15.79
C ALA A 14 -13.08 7.78 -14.34
N PHE A 15 -13.43 6.58 -13.91
CA PHE A 15 -13.84 6.33 -12.53
C PHE A 15 -12.70 6.57 -11.53
N TYR A 16 -11.49 6.09 -11.84
CA TYR A 16 -10.32 6.34 -11.01
C TYR A 16 -9.95 7.82 -10.92
N GLU A 17 -10.03 8.56 -12.01
CA GLU A 17 -9.82 10.01 -12.04
C GLU A 17 -10.86 10.78 -11.22
N ASP A 18 -12.11 10.30 -11.15
CA ASP A 18 -13.17 10.91 -10.36
C ASP A 18 -13.17 10.44 -8.90
N GLN A 19 -13.06 9.14 -8.66
CA GLN A 19 -13.24 8.54 -7.33
C GLN A 19 -11.93 8.22 -6.62
N GLY A 20 -10.82 8.02 -7.36
CA GLY A 20 -9.46 7.78 -6.85
C GLY A 20 -9.17 6.35 -6.45
N TYR A 21 -10.02 5.39 -6.78
CA TYR A 21 -9.81 3.96 -6.50
C TYR A 21 -10.48 3.05 -7.51
N LEU A 22 -10.04 1.79 -7.56
CA LEU A 22 -10.70 0.69 -8.28
C LEU A 22 -10.65 -0.58 -7.44
N VAL A 23 -11.61 -1.49 -7.64
CA VAL A 23 -11.64 -2.80 -6.98
C VAL A 23 -11.96 -3.88 -7.99
N PHE A 24 -11.17 -4.94 -7.97
CA PHE A 24 -11.35 -6.15 -8.78
C PHE A 24 -11.42 -7.35 -7.83
N PRO A 25 -12.61 -7.83 -7.49
CA PRO A 25 -12.78 -8.88 -6.46
C PRO A 25 -12.14 -10.22 -6.81
N GLU A 26 -11.97 -10.53 -8.10
CA GLU A 26 -11.51 -11.83 -8.59
C GLU A 26 -10.42 -11.69 -9.66
N LEU A 27 -9.38 -10.90 -9.39
CA LEU A 27 -8.32 -10.68 -10.37
C LEU A 27 -7.35 -11.87 -10.47
N LEU A 28 -6.94 -12.40 -9.33
CA LEU A 28 -6.06 -13.57 -9.25
C LEU A 28 -6.87 -14.85 -9.06
N SER A 29 -6.44 -15.91 -9.72
CA SER A 29 -7.02 -17.24 -9.56
C SER A 29 -6.72 -17.84 -8.17
N PRO A 30 -7.52 -18.83 -7.72
CA PRO A 30 -7.23 -19.53 -6.47
C PRO A 30 -5.84 -20.17 -6.42
N SER A 31 -5.30 -20.61 -7.56
CA SER A 31 -3.95 -21.19 -7.65
C SER A 31 -2.85 -20.12 -7.46
N GLU A 32 -3.01 -18.93 -8.06
CA GLU A 32 -2.08 -17.80 -7.85
C GLU A 32 -2.08 -17.37 -6.37
N VAL A 33 -3.25 -17.31 -5.74
CA VAL A 33 -3.36 -17.01 -4.30
C VAL A 33 -2.71 -18.08 -3.44
N ALA A 34 -2.90 -19.36 -3.78
CA ALA A 34 -2.29 -20.48 -3.03
C ALA A 34 -0.77 -20.42 -3.09
N GLU A 35 -0.19 -20.11 -4.25
CA GLU A 35 1.26 -19.93 -4.43
C GLU A 35 1.80 -18.77 -3.57
N LEU A 36 1.12 -17.63 -3.57
CA LEU A 36 1.51 -16.47 -2.76
C LEU A 36 1.39 -16.73 -1.26
N ARG A 37 0.38 -17.51 -0.83
CA ARG A 37 0.27 -17.94 0.57
C ARG A 37 1.37 -18.90 0.99
N ALA A 38 1.75 -19.84 0.11
CA ALA A 38 2.89 -20.73 0.37
C ALA A 38 4.19 -19.94 0.53
N ALA A 39 4.44 -18.98 -0.37
CA ALA A 39 5.57 -18.06 -0.29
C ALA A 39 5.56 -17.24 1.01
N LEU A 40 4.39 -16.77 1.45
CA LEU A 40 4.25 -16.05 2.71
C LEU A 40 4.61 -16.94 3.90
N ALA A 41 4.15 -18.19 3.90
CA ALA A 41 4.46 -19.14 4.98
C ALA A 41 5.98 -19.40 5.08
N GLU A 42 6.66 -19.59 3.94
CA GLU A 42 8.13 -19.76 3.90
C GLU A 42 8.88 -18.52 4.42
N VAL A 43 8.46 -17.33 4.03
CA VAL A 43 9.09 -16.08 4.50
C VAL A 43 8.85 -15.88 5.99
N LEU A 44 7.66 -16.23 6.51
CA LEU A 44 7.35 -16.10 7.94
C LEU A 44 8.15 -17.07 8.81
N GLN A 45 8.61 -18.20 8.29
CA GLN A 45 9.54 -19.09 9.02
C GLN A 45 10.83 -18.37 9.41
N GLN A 46 11.31 -17.41 8.59
CA GLN A 46 12.49 -16.60 8.91
C GLN A 46 12.26 -15.63 10.09
N ALA A 47 11.01 -15.37 10.45
CA ALA A 47 10.63 -14.51 11.55
C ALA A 47 10.31 -15.25 12.85
N GLU A 48 10.41 -16.58 12.87
CA GLU A 48 10.16 -17.38 14.05
C GLU A 48 11.11 -16.98 15.20
N GLY A 49 10.56 -16.77 16.39
CA GLY A 49 11.32 -16.39 17.57
C GLY A 49 11.75 -14.92 17.62
N LEU A 50 11.44 -14.10 16.61
CA LEU A 50 11.74 -12.69 16.65
C LEU A 50 10.89 -11.96 17.71
N THR A 51 11.57 -11.22 18.58
CA THR A 51 10.96 -10.34 19.61
C THR A 51 11.17 -8.86 19.33
N ARG A 52 11.89 -8.51 18.27
CA ARG A 52 12.21 -7.14 17.83
C ARG A 52 12.15 -7.05 16.30
N SER A 53 11.82 -5.85 15.84
CA SER A 53 11.87 -5.54 14.39
C SER A 53 13.31 -5.55 13.88
N ASN A 54 13.46 -5.85 12.58
CA ASN A 54 14.72 -5.79 11.84
C ASN A 54 14.48 -5.19 10.44
N ASP A 55 15.44 -5.27 9.55
CA ASP A 55 15.37 -4.78 8.17
C ASP A 55 14.32 -5.48 7.29
N LYS A 56 13.94 -6.72 7.64
CA LYS A 56 12.97 -7.53 6.91
C LYS A 56 11.57 -7.50 7.52
N PHE A 57 11.47 -7.44 8.84
CA PHE A 57 10.24 -7.66 9.57
C PHE A 57 9.96 -6.55 10.60
N SER A 58 8.77 -6.00 10.56
CA SER A 58 8.23 -5.23 11.67
C SER A 58 7.46 -6.14 12.60
N VAL A 59 7.89 -6.20 13.86
CA VAL A 59 7.34 -7.07 14.90
C VAL A 59 6.68 -6.21 15.98
N THR A 60 5.54 -6.62 16.48
CA THR A 60 4.85 -6.01 17.61
C THR A 60 4.51 -7.03 18.67
N LYS A 61 4.54 -6.64 19.94
CA LYS A 61 4.05 -7.43 21.05
C LYS A 61 2.55 -7.19 21.22
N ALA A 62 1.75 -8.25 21.31
CA ALA A 62 0.37 -8.12 21.75
C ALA A 62 0.37 -8.02 23.28
N GLU A 63 -0.14 -6.91 23.82
CA GLU A 63 -0.09 -6.64 25.26
C GLU A 63 -0.81 -7.72 26.09
N ALA A 64 -1.92 -8.27 25.56
CA ALA A 64 -2.73 -9.25 26.28
C ALA A 64 -2.16 -10.69 26.30
N GLU A 65 -1.24 -11.05 25.41
CA GLU A 65 -0.87 -12.46 25.18
C GLU A 65 0.62 -12.76 25.39
N GLU A 66 1.44 -11.78 25.75
CA GLU A 66 2.91 -11.88 25.78
C GLU A 66 3.54 -12.44 24.50
N ARG A 67 2.80 -12.40 23.39
CA ARG A 67 3.15 -12.98 22.10
C ARG A 67 3.57 -11.89 21.12
N TYR A 68 4.55 -12.20 20.27
CA TYR A 68 5.01 -11.32 19.22
C TYR A 68 4.41 -11.71 17.87
N TYR A 69 4.04 -10.71 17.07
CA TYR A 69 3.47 -10.90 15.74
C TYR A 69 4.22 -10.06 14.71
N VAL A 70 4.44 -10.63 13.52
CA VAL A 70 4.88 -9.85 12.36
C VAL A 70 3.70 -9.01 11.87
N ARG A 71 3.87 -7.70 11.81
CA ARG A 71 2.86 -6.74 11.29
C ARG A 71 3.14 -6.35 9.85
N ARG A 72 4.42 -6.37 9.46
CA ARG A 72 4.84 -6.02 8.11
C ARG A 72 6.08 -6.79 7.71
N ILE A 73 6.10 -7.21 6.46
CA ILE A 73 7.30 -7.70 5.79
C ILE A 73 7.75 -6.58 4.84
N PHE A 74 8.98 -6.10 5.02
CA PHE A 74 9.58 -5.12 4.14
C PHE A 74 10.19 -5.81 2.93
N ASN A 75 10.03 -5.21 1.75
CA ASN A 75 10.62 -5.70 0.51
C ASN A 75 10.37 -7.22 0.27
N PRO A 76 9.12 -7.72 0.30
CA PRO A 76 8.84 -9.14 0.13
C PRO A 76 9.39 -9.69 -1.20
N ILE A 77 9.49 -8.87 -2.23
CA ILE A 77 10.05 -9.25 -3.54
C ILE A 77 11.53 -9.61 -3.50
N ALA A 78 12.28 -9.14 -2.50
CA ALA A 78 13.66 -9.54 -2.25
C ALA A 78 13.77 -10.85 -1.44
N GLN A 79 12.65 -11.32 -0.89
CA GLN A 79 12.64 -12.45 0.03
C GLN A 79 12.07 -13.73 -0.59
N HIS A 80 11.22 -13.61 -1.62
CA HIS A 80 10.67 -14.78 -2.31
C HIS A 80 10.33 -14.48 -3.78
N ARG A 81 10.61 -15.46 -4.66
CA ARG A 81 10.42 -15.34 -6.11
C ARG A 81 8.97 -15.09 -6.52
N ALA A 82 8.00 -15.73 -5.88
CA ALA A 82 6.58 -15.52 -6.20
C ALA A 82 6.14 -14.06 -6.00
N PHE A 83 6.67 -13.38 -4.99
CA PHE A 83 6.38 -11.95 -4.78
C PHE A 83 7.06 -11.06 -5.82
N TYR A 84 8.26 -11.45 -6.27
CA TYR A 84 8.93 -10.76 -7.37
C TYR A 84 8.14 -10.91 -8.68
N ASP A 85 7.71 -12.11 -9.01
CA ASP A 85 6.95 -12.37 -10.23
C ASP A 85 5.59 -11.67 -10.23
N LEU A 86 4.97 -11.50 -9.06
CA LEU A 86 3.72 -10.75 -8.91
C LEU A 86 3.84 -9.29 -9.38
N VAL A 87 5.01 -8.65 -9.22
CA VAL A 87 5.24 -7.27 -9.71
C VAL A 87 5.04 -7.16 -11.21
N PHE A 88 5.31 -8.23 -11.94
CA PHE A 88 5.20 -8.29 -13.40
C PHE A 88 3.93 -8.99 -13.87
N ASN A 89 3.01 -9.35 -12.96
CA ASN A 89 1.77 -10.02 -13.33
C ASN A 89 0.99 -9.16 -14.34
N PRO A 90 0.73 -9.67 -15.56
CA PRO A 90 0.13 -8.86 -16.64
C PRO A 90 -1.25 -8.33 -16.27
N LYS A 91 -2.05 -9.07 -15.50
CA LYS A 91 -3.38 -8.62 -15.05
C LYS A 91 -3.29 -7.33 -14.21
N ILE A 92 -2.27 -7.22 -13.35
CA ILE A 92 -2.03 -6.04 -12.51
C ILE A 92 -1.41 -4.93 -13.35
N VAL A 93 -0.37 -5.25 -14.12
CA VAL A 93 0.40 -4.24 -14.87
C VAL A 93 -0.45 -3.58 -15.95
N ASP A 94 -1.39 -4.30 -16.59
CA ASP A 94 -2.33 -3.74 -17.56
C ASP A 94 -3.27 -2.71 -16.91
N LEU A 95 -3.73 -2.96 -15.68
CA LEU A 95 -4.53 -2.00 -14.92
C LEU A 95 -3.70 -0.75 -14.58
N VAL A 96 -2.48 -0.94 -14.11
CA VAL A 96 -1.57 0.18 -13.77
C VAL A 96 -1.25 1.01 -15.01
N GLU A 97 -0.98 0.37 -16.15
CA GLU A 97 -0.72 1.07 -17.43
C GLU A 97 -1.90 1.94 -17.84
N ASN A 98 -3.12 1.42 -17.69
CA ASN A 98 -4.34 2.17 -18.00
C ASN A 98 -4.47 3.45 -17.16
N LEU A 99 -3.96 3.44 -15.91
CA LEU A 99 -4.08 4.57 -14.98
C LEU A 99 -2.95 5.60 -15.13
N ILE A 100 -1.69 5.15 -15.17
CA ILE A 100 -0.51 6.03 -15.10
C ILE A 100 0.39 6.01 -16.33
N GLY A 101 -0.06 5.34 -17.39
CA GLY A 101 0.61 5.33 -18.70
C GLY A 101 1.61 4.18 -18.89
N PRO A 102 2.24 4.13 -20.11
CA PRO A 102 2.91 2.93 -20.58
C PRO A 102 4.29 2.68 -19.97
N ASN A 103 4.88 3.69 -19.35
CA ASN A 103 6.22 3.60 -18.78
C ASN A 103 6.13 3.50 -17.26
N ILE A 104 6.20 2.28 -16.74
CA ILE A 104 5.93 1.95 -15.34
C ILE A 104 7.20 1.52 -14.64
N GLN A 105 7.45 2.07 -13.47
CA GLN A 105 8.49 1.62 -12.55
C GLN A 105 7.89 1.22 -11.21
N LEU A 106 8.53 0.26 -10.55
CA LEU A 106 8.24 -0.08 -9.17
C LEU A 106 8.80 1.01 -8.25
N HIS A 107 8.00 1.45 -7.28
CA HIS A 107 8.49 2.32 -6.22
C HIS A 107 8.95 1.50 -5.01
N HIS A 108 8.07 0.74 -4.39
CA HIS A 108 8.41 -0.18 -3.30
C HIS A 108 7.35 -1.26 -3.13
N THR A 109 7.67 -2.23 -2.28
CA THR A 109 6.73 -3.28 -1.89
C THR A 109 6.73 -3.50 -0.38
N LYS A 110 5.58 -3.85 0.16
CA LYS A 110 5.39 -4.26 1.55
C LYS A 110 4.29 -5.31 1.64
N LEU A 111 4.37 -6.20 2.59
CA LEU A 111 3.30 -7.12 2.91
C LEU A 111 2.80 -6.77 4.31
N ASN A 112 1.55 -6.37 4.40
CA ASN A 112 0.89 -6.00 5.65
C ASN A 112 0.14 -7.20 6.20
N LEU A 113 0.42 -7.52 7.46
CA LEU A 113 -0.26 -8.57 8.21
C LEU A 113 -1.06 -7.92 9.34
N LYS A 114 -2.32 -8.25 9.41
CA LYS A 114 -3.17 -7.91 10.55
C LYS A 114 -3.39 -9.17 11.39
N PRO A 115 -2.61 -9.37 12.44
CA PRO A 115 -2.85 -10.47 13.38
C PRO A 115 -4.22 -10.30 14.05
N PRO A 116 -4.76 -11.37 14.65
CA PRO A 116 -5.92 -11.29 15.54
C PRO A 116 -5.61 -10.38 16.74
N SER A 117 -5.80 -9.08 16.59
CA SER A 117 -5.50 -8.10 17.63
C SER A 117 -6.36 -6.85 17.44
N LYS A 118 -7.00 -6.42 18.51
CA LYS A 118 -7.82 -5.20 18.50
C LYS A 118 -7.01 -3.91 18.27
N GLU A 119 -5.69 -3.98 18.30
CA GLU A 119 -4.80 -2.81 18.28
C GLU A 119 -4.19 -2.52 16.90
N ALA A 120 -4.15 -3.50 16.00
CA ALA A 120 -3.51 -3.38 14.69
C ALA A 120 -4.35 -2.59 13.68
N ARG A 121 -4.49 -1.29 13.88
CA ARG A 121 -5.14 -0.37 12.94
C ARG A 121 -4.11 0.50 12.23
N PHE A 122 -4.51 1.02 11.06
CA PHE A 122 -3.80 2.08 10.35
C PHE A 122 -4.65 3.34 10.44
N GLU A 123 -4.06 4.40 10.95
CA GLU A 123 -4.73 5.70 11.06
C GLU A 123 -4.99 6.31 9.68
N TRP A 124 -5.89 7.29 9.60
CA TRP A 124 -6.19 8.01 8.37
C TRP A 124 -4.95 8.72 7.84
N HIS A 125 -4.60 8.44 6.60
CA HIS A 125 -3.43 9.00 5.93
C HIS A 125 -3.60 9.00 4.40
N GLN A 126 -2.67 9.67 3.74
CA GLN A 126 -2.38 9.58 2.32
C GLN A 126 -1.00 8.97 2.16
N ASP A 127 -0.74 8.25 1.09
CA ASP A 127 0.58 7.67 0.82
C ASP A 127 1.61 8.73 0.40
N TYR A 128 1.19 9.67 -0.46
CA TYR A 128 2.07 10.66 -1.07
C TYR A 128 2.99 11.42 -0.09
N PRO A 129 2.53 11.91 1.08
CA PRO A 129 3.38 12.64 2.00
C PRO A 129 4.54 11.86 2.59
N PHE A 130 4.50 10.53 2.57
CA PHE A 130 5.61 9.69 3.05
C PHE A 130 6.76 9.62 2.05
N PHE A 131 6.47 9.77 0.77
CA PHE A 131 7.41 9.70 -0.34
C PHE A 131 6.98 10.66 -1.45
N PRO A 132 7.09 11.98 -1.20
CA PRO A 132 6.67 12.97 -2.19
C PRO A 132 7.44 12.84 -3.49
N HIS A 133 6.71 13.00 -4.59
CA HIS A 133 7.18 12.84 -5.96
C HIS A 133 6.94 14.11 -6.78
N THR A 134 7.51 14.17 -7.96
CA THR A 134 7.38 15.31 -8.88
C THR A 134 5.98 15.42 -9.50
N ASN A 135 5.17 14.37 -9.45
CA ASN A 135 3.77 14.36 -9.86
C ASN A 135 2.99 13.27 -9.10
N PHE A 136 1.69 13.10 -9.40
CA PHE A 136 0.80 12.21 -8.67
C PHE A 136 0.53 10.86 -9.36
N ASP A 137 1.21 10.55 -10.46
CA ASP A 137 1.13 9.24 -11.11
C ASP A 137 1.91 8.20 -10.30
N LEU A 138 1.35 7.91 -9.15
CA LEU A 138 1.82 6.97 -8.15
C LEU A 138 0.59 6.24 -7.62
N VAL A 139 0.52 4.93 -7.81
CA VAL A 139 -0.63 4.10 -7.46
C VAL A 139 -0.24 2.97 -6.52
N ALA A 140 -1.00 2.81 -5.46
CA ALA A 140 -0.92 1.64 -4.60
C ALA A 140 -1.83 0.54 -5.14
N VAL A 141 -1.30 -0.67 -5.24
CA VAL A 141 -2.04 -1.87 -5.60
C VAL A 141 -2.01 -2.83 -4.42
N MET A 142 -3.15 -3.05 -3.79
CA MET A 142 -3.30 -3.99 -2.69
C MET A 142 -3.83 -5.32 -3.20
N VAL A 143 -3.03 -6.37 -3.10
CA VAL A 143 -3.38 -7.75 -3.46
C VAL A 143 -3.70 -8.50 -2.17
N TYR A 144 -4.95 -8.96 -2.05
CA TYR A 144 -5.43 -9.62 -0.84
C TYR A 144 -5.18 -11.12 -0.90
N LEU A 145 -4.41 -11.63 0.07
CA LEU A 145 -4.17 -13.07 0.21
C LEU A 145 -5.25 -13.74 1.06
N ASP A 146 -5.96 -12.99 1.88
CA ASP A 146 -7.07 -13.43 2.71
C ASP A 146 -8.27 -12.52 2.48
N ASP A 147 -9.47 -13.02 2.75
CA ASP A 147 -10.68 -12.21 2.70
C ASP A 147 -10.54 -10.99 3.61
N SER A 148 -10.70 -9.82 3.04
CA SER A 148 -10.70 -8.56 3.77
C SER A 148 -12.14 -8.12 4.00
N THR A 149 -12.58 -8.16 5.25
CA THR A 149 -13.94 -7.86 5.68
C THR A 149 -13.98 -6.67 6.62
N GLU A 150 -15.15 -6.14 6.88
CA GLU A 150 -15.31 -5.09 7.90
C GLU A 150 -14.84 -5.54 9.28
N GLU A 151 -15.06 -6.81 9.61
CA GLU A 151 -14.73 -7.37 10.91
C GLU A 151 -13.21 -7.52 11.11
N ASN A 152 -12.47 -7.92 10.05
CA ASN A 152 -11.02 -8.04 10.13
C ASN A 152 -10.26 -6.77 9.70
N GLY A 153 -10.99 -5.64 9.56
CA GLY A 153 -10.44 -4.32 9.31
C GLY A 153 -10.07 -4.09 7.85
N CYS A 154 -11.04 -4.25 6.94
CA CYS A 154 -10.87 -3.86 5.54
C CYS A 154 -10.47 -2.39 5.40
N LEU A 155 -10.01 -2.03 4.22
CA LEU A 155 -9.72 -0.65 3.87
C LEU A 155 -10.97 0.21 4.00
N THR A 156 -10.82 1.41 4.52
CA THR A 156 -11.84 2.48 4.53
C THR A 156 -11.24 3.68 3.82
N ILE A 157 -11.95 4.21 2.85
CA ILE A 157 -11.52 5.34 2.02
C ILE A 157 -12.54 6.48 2.05
N ILE A 158 -12.12 7.66 1.59
CA ILE A 158 -13.03 8.76 1.26
C ILE A 158 -12.97 8.98 -0.26
N PRO A 159 -13.92 8.42 -1.04
CA PRO A 159 -13.94 8.58 -2.49
C PRO A 159 -13.83 10.04 -2.92
N GLY A 160 -13.02 10.34 -3.95
CA GLY A 160 -12.78 11.68 -4.44
C GLY A 160 -11.82 12.53 -3.60
N SER A 161 -11.36 12.06 -2.43
CA SER A 161 -10.45 12.83 -1.56
C SER A 161 -9.06 13.06 -2.15
N HIS A 162 -8.64 12.28 -3.13
CA HIS A 162 -7.38 12.48 -3.84
C HIS A 162 -7.33 13.82 -4.58
N ARG A 163 -8.48 14.35 -5.00
CA ARG A 163 -8.61 15.65 -5.66
C ARG A 163 -8.40 16.84 -4.71
N TRP A 164 -8.34 16.60 -3.40
CA TRP A 164 -8.03 17.65 -2.42
C TRP A 164 -6.53 17.95 -2.34
N GLY A 165 -5.71 17.20 -3.08
CA GLY A 165 -4.26 17.30 -3.06
C GLY A 165 -3.61 16.74 -1.79
N PRO A 166 -2.29 16.85 -1.68
CA PRO A 166 -1.55 16.42 -0.50
C PRO A 166 -1.97 17.21 0.74
N ARG A 167 -2.17 16.50 1.86
CA ARG A 167 -2.47 17.06 3.17
C ARG A 167 -1.28 16.89 4.11
N ASN A 168 -1.17 17.77 5.09
CA ASN A 168 -0.15 17.64 6.13
C ASN A 168 -0.38 16.42 7.00
N HIS A 169 0.72 15.76 7.39
CA HIS A 169 0.73 14.60 8.26
C HIS A 169 1.62 14.84 9.46
N ILE A 170 1.25 14.23 10.58
CA ILE A 170 2.10 14.08 11.76
C ILE A 170 2.80 12.74 11.59
N PHE A 171 4.12 12.78 11.45
CA PHE A 171 4.95 11.58 11.31
C PHE A 171 5.41 11.12 12.68
N ALA A 172 5.11 9.86 13.00
CA ALA A 172 5.57 9.26 14.24
C ALA A 172 6.98 8.66 14.06
N PRO A 173 7.77 8.59 15.13
CA PRO A 173 9.13 8.04 15.08
C PRO A 173 9.20 6.57 14.64
N ASP A 174 8.13 5.80 14.86
CA ASP A 174 8.01 4.39 14.46
C ASP A 174 7.61 4.22 12.98
N GLY A 175 7.46 5.33 12.25
CA GLY A 175 7.12 5.35 10.84
C GLY A 175 5.62 5.34 10.56
N ALA A 176 5.23 4.65 9.48
CA ALA A 176 3.89 4.78 8.89
C ALA A 176 2.71 4.26 9.74
N PHE A 177 2.93 3.43 10.76
CA PHE A 177 1.81 2.81 11.50
C PHE A 177 1.04 3.78 12.37
N SER A 178 1.73 4.70 13.04
CA SER A 178 1.13 5.72 13.89
C SER A 178 1.13 7.11 13.26
N SER A 179 1.69 7.26 12.06
CA SER A 179 1.58 8.51 11.31
C SER A 179 0.15 8.73 10.84
N GLN A 180 -0.30 9.98 10.91
CA GLN A 180 -1.70 10.30 10.70
C GLN A 180 -1.89 11.68 10.09
N LEU A 181 -3.04 11.88 9.47
CA LEU A 181 -3.47 13.18 8.99
C LEU A 181 -3.47 14.21 10.12
N GLU A 182 -2.86 15.39 9.88
CA GLU A 182 -2.82 16.49 10.86
C GLU A 182 -4.20 17.12 11.04
N ASP A 183 -4.85 17.51 9.95
CA ASP A 183 -6.21 18.06 9.96
C ASP A 183 -7.26 16.96 9.93
N LYS A 184 -7.86 16.70 11.10
CA LYS A 184 -8.92 15.69 11.24
C LYS A 184 -10.34 16.23 10.97
N GLN A 185 -10.50 17.51 10.68
CA GLN A 185 -11.83 18.07 10.40
C GLN A 185 -12.45 17.44 9.16
N VAL A 186 -11.64 17.12 8.14
CA VAL A 186 -12.09 16.45 6.92
C VAL A 186 -12.66 15.05 7.14
N LEU A 187 -12.43 14.47 8.33
CA LEU A 187 -12.91 13.14 8.74
C LEU A 187 -14.24 13.18 9.51
N GLN A 188 -14.77 14.38 9.83
CA GLN A 188 -15.97 14.49 10.68
C GLN A 188 -17.22 13.96 9.99
N ASP A 189 -17.32 14.15 8.68
CA ASP A 189 -18.43 13.62 7.89
C ASP A 189 -18.21 12.14 7.55
N ARG A 190 -18.65 11.27 8.46
CA ARG A 190 -18.53 9.82 8.30
C ARG A 190 -19.42 9.24 7.20
N SER A 191 -20.42 9.99 6.70
CA SER A 191 -21.25 9.52 5.58
C SER A 191 -20.45 9.39 4.29
N ARG A 192 -19.29 10.04 4.20
CA ARG A 192 -18.35 9.95 3.08
C ARG A 192 -17.41 8.75 3.16
N TRP A 193 -17.39 8.03 4.28
CA TRP A 193 -16.51 6.88 4.45
C TRP A 193 -17.07 5.66 3.73
N LEU A 194 -16.28 5.11 2.85
CA LEU A 194 -16.59 3.88 2.14
C LEU A 194 -15.69 2.76 2.66
N ARG A 195 -16.30 1.69 3.16
CA ARG A 195 -15.60 0.45 3.48
C ARG A 195 -15.47 -0.40 2.22
N VAL A 196 -14.29 -0.96 2.03
CA VAL A 196 -13.91 -1.69 0.82
C VAL A 196 -13.56 -3.13 1.21
N PRO A 197 -14.56 -4.01 1.41
CA PRO A 197 -14.29 -5.43 1.56
C PRO A 197 -13.85 -6.02 0.22
N VAL A 198 -12.83 -6.88 0.25
CA VAL A 198 -12.25 -7.51 -0.94
C VAL A 198 -11.94 -8.96 -0.59
N PRO A 199 -12.43 -9.96 -1.37
CA PRO A 199 -12.11 -11.36 -1.15
C PRO A 199 -10.65 -11.69 -1.47
N ALA A 200 -10.18 -12.84 -1.01
CA ALA A 200 -8.87 -13.36 -1.38
C ALA A 200 -8.73 -13.52 -2.89
N GLY A 201 -7.60 -13.08 -3.45
CA GLY A 201 -7.39 -12.99 -4.91
C GLY A 201 -7.91 -11.69 -5.52
N GLY A 202 -8.69 -10.94 -4.78
CA GLY A 202 -9.10 -9.60 -5.20
C GLY A 202 -7.97 -8.58 -5.04
N VAL A 203 -8.11 -7.50 -5.80
CA VAL A 203 -7.12 -6.40 -5.86
C VAL A 203 -7.86 -5.08 -5.73
N GLU A 204 -7.30 -4.20 -4.92
CA GLU A 204 -7.73 -2.81 -4.81
C GLU A 204 -6.59 -1.89 -5.24
N LEU A 205 -6.91 -0.86 -6.03
CA LEU A 205 -5.98 0.17 -6.46
C LEU A 205 -6.45 1.52 -5.93
N HIS A 206 -5.54 2.30 -5.36
CA HIS A 206 -5.85 3.68 -4.96
C HIS A 206 -4.75 4.68 -5.31
N HIS A 207 -5.19 5.90 -5.54
CA HIS A 207 -4.35 7.06 -5.84
C HIS A 207 -3.54 7.47 -4.61
N CYS A 208 -2.28 7.89 -4.78
CA CYS A 208 -1.38 8.25 -3.69
C CYS A 208 -1.92 9.34 -2.73
N ASN A 209 -2.81 10.20 -3.20
CA ASN A 209 -3.47 11.22 -2.39
C ASN A 209 -4.84 10.77 -1.84
N MET A 210 -5.25 9.52 -2.01
CA MET A 210 -6.48 9.00 -1.41
C MET A 210 -6.36 8.99 0.11
N LEU A 211 -7.31 9.62 0.80
CA LEU A 211 -7.44 9.45 2.24
C LEU A 211 -7.98 8.05 2.54
N HIS A 212 -7.19 7.29 3.27
CA HIS A 212 -7.53 5.92 3.62
C HIS A 212 -7.08 5.54 5.03
N SER A 213 -7.71 4.52 5.57
CA SER A 213 -7.42 3.93 6.87
C SER A 213 -7.80 2.46 6.88
N SER A 214 -7.47 1.74 7.94
CA SER A 214 -8.03 0.41 8.13
C SER A 214 -8.19 0.07 9.61
N GLY A 215 -9.36 -0.44 9.98
CA GLY A 215 -9.69 -0.82 11.34
C GLY A 215 -8.85 -1.97 11.89
N ALA A 216 -9.04 -2.27 13.16
CA ALA A 216 -8.43 -3.44 13.80
C ALA A 216 -9.02 -4.75 13.25
N ASN A 217 -8.25 -5.82 13.32
CA ASN A 217 -8.75 -7.16 13.06
C ASN A 217 -9.37 -7.73 14.35
N ARG A 218 -10.69 -7.93 14.34
CA ARG A 218 -11.46 -8.45 15.49
C ARG A 218 -11.77 -9.95 15.37
N THR A 219 -11.27 -10.59 14.32
CA THR A 219 -11.43 -12.03 14.08
C THR A 219 -10.29 -12.80 14.72
N ASP A 220 -10.40 -14.11 14.74
CA ASP A 220 -9.38 -15.05 15.24
C ASP A 220 -8.33 -15.44 14.17
N LYS A 221 -8.47 -14.95 12.93
CA LYS A 221 -7.59 -15.26 11.81
C LYS A 221 -6.80 -14.04 11.37
N PRO A 222 -5.53 -14.19 10.95
CA PRO A 222 -4.77 -13.09 10.36
C PRO A 222 -5.37 -12.68 9.01
N ARG A 223 -5.14 -11.43 8.61
CA ARG A 223 -5.47 -10.91 7.28
C ARG A 223 -4.23 -10.31 6.64
N SER A 224 -3.84 -10.86 5.51
CA SER A 224 -2.61 -10.54 4.79
C SER A 224 -2.90 -9.87 3.45
N ALA A 225 -2.19 -8.79 3.15
CA ALA A 225 -2.26 -8.13 1.85
C ALA A 225 -0.86 -7.65 1.43
N ILE A 226 -0.52 -7.89 0.16
CA ILE A 226 0.69 -7.36 -0.47
C ILE A 226 0.34 -5.99 -1.05
N VAL A 227 1.20 -5.01 -0.82
CA VAL A 227 1.12 -3.69 -1.43
C VAL A 227 2.26 -3.55 -2.41
N LEU A 228 1.92 -3.32 -3.67
CA LEU A 228 2.83 -2.98 -4.75
C LEU A 228 2.60 -1.50 -5.08
N GLN A 229 3.62 -0.68 -4.89
CA GLN A 229 3.53 0.74 -5.20
C GLN A 229 4.20 0.99 -6.55
N TYR A 230 3.43 1.39 -7.55
CA TYR A 230 3.93 1.70 -8.88
C TYR A 230 3.93 3.20 -9.12
N ARG A 231 4.84 3.66 -9.98
CA ARG A 231 4.91 5.05 -10.43
C ARG A 231 5.11 5.14 -11.94
N ALA A 232 4.70 6.23 -12.55
CA ALA A 232 5.16 6.55 -13.91
C ALA A 232 6.68 6.76 -13.91
N ALA A 233 7.35 6.36 -14.99
CA ALA A 233 8.83 6.43 -15.06
C ALA A 233 9.38 7.87 -15.08
N ASP A 234 8.52 8.85 -15.44
CA ASP A 234 8.82 10.29 -15.39
C ASP A 234 8.44 10.96 -14.05
N ASN A 235 7.99 10.17 -13.08
CA ASN A 235 7.60 10.61 -11.74
C ASN A 235 8.71 10.28 -10.74
N VAL A 236 9.49 11.28 -10.31
CA VAL A 236 10.69 11.09 -9.50
C VAL A 236 10.43 11.49 -8.05
N GLN A 237 10.85 10.65 -7.11
CA GLN A 237 10.78 10.95 -5.68
C GLN A 237 11.72 12.10 -5.31
N VAL A 238 11.19 13.09 -4.57
CA VAL A 238 11.92 14.29 -4.17
C VAL A 238 12.20 14.35 -2.66
N GLY A 239 11.66 13.43 -1.89
CA GLY A 239 11.86 13.39 -0.44
C GLY A 239 11.26 12.14 0.21
N GLY A 240 11.38 12.03 1.54
CA GLY A 240 10.85 10.90 2.30
C GLY A 240 11.73 9.65 2.27
N HIS A 241 11.14 8.50 2.58
CA HIS A 241 11.87 7.24 2.62
C HIS A 241 12.39 6.82 1.24
N THR A 242 13.69 6.50 1.17
CA THR A 242 14.37 6.04 -0.05
C THR A 242 15.12 4.73 0.22
N GLY A 243 15.66 4.11 -0.82
CA GLY A 243 16.56 2.94 -0.68
C GLY A 243 15.86 1.60 -0.55
N HIS A 244 14.60 1.49 -0.96
CA HIS A 244 13.94 0.19 -1.04
C HIS A 244 14.55 -0.67 -2.17
N TRP A 245 14.70 -1.96 -1.91
CA TRP A 245 15.11 -2.90 -2.95
C TRP A 245 14.06 -2.93 -4.08
N GLY A 246 14.53 -2.90 -5.34
CA GLY A 246 13.66 -2.81 -6.52
C GLY A 246 13.15 -1.40 -6.84
N TRP A 247 13.52 -0.39 -6.04
CA TRP A 247 13.15 1.00 -6.30
C TRP A 247 13.65 1.47 -7.67
N GLY A 248 12.73 1.99 -8.49
CA GLY A 248 13.03 2.41 -9.86
C GLY A 248 13.17 1.27 -10.87
N MET A 249 12.91 0.01 -10.46
CA MET A 249 12.93 -1.14 -11.37
C MET A 249 11.88 -0.95 -12.46
N GLN A 250 12.32 -1.06 -13.73
CA GLN A 250 11.41 -0.98 -14.87
C GLN A 250 10.50 -2.20 -14.92
N VAL A 251 9.19 -1.96 -14.87
CA VAL A 251 8.16 -3.00 -14.93
C VAL A 251 7.60 -3.13 -16.34
N ARG A 252 7.31 -2.00 -16.97
CA ARG A 252 6.81 -1.95 -18.35
C ARG A 252 7.32 -0.69 -19.07
N GLY A 253 7.43 -0.75 -20.39
CA GLY A 253 7.88 0.37 -21.21
C GLY A 253 9.35 0.72 -21.00
N THR A 254 9.69 1.99 -21.10
CA THR A 254 11.07 2.50 -21.00
C THR A 254 11.15 3.70 -20.05
N ASN A 255 12.34 4.00 -19.57
CA ASN A 255 12.57 5.28 -18.91
C ASN A 255 12.65 6.38 -19.98
N PRO A 256 11.76 7.39 -19.97
CA PRO A 256 11.73 8.43 -21.00
C PRO A 256 12.87 9.44 -20.87
N GLY A 257 13.70 9.37 -19.83
CA GLY A 257 14.82 10.29 -19.60
C GLY A 257 14.41 11.73 -19.28
N VAL A 258 13.15 11.94 -18.90
CA VAL A 258 12.59 13.24 -18.53
C VAL A 258 11.88 13.13 -17.19
N VAL A 259 11.68 14.27 -16.53
CA VAL A 259 10.91 14.38 -15.28
C VAL A 259 9.70 15.27 -15.55
N ARG A 260 8.52 14.79 -15.24
CA ARG A 260 7.27 15.57 -15.32
C ARG A 260 6.95 16.16 -13.95
N MET A 261 6.74 17.48 -13.95
CA MET A 261 6.45 18.24 -12.73
C MET A 261 4.96 18.59 -12.66
N VAL A 262 4.42 18.61 -11.45
CA VAL A 262 3.13 19.21 -11.14
C VAL A 262 3.38 20.46 -10.29
N GLU A 263 2.59 21.50 -10.50
CA GLU A 263 2.63 22.72 -9.68
C GLU A 263 1.94 22.47 -8.32
N GLY A 264 2.54 22.98 -7.26
CA GLY A 264 1.99 22.88 -5.91
C GLY A 264 3.07 22.97 -4.82
N THR A 265 2.63 23.18 -3.59
CA THR A 265 3.46 23.15 -2.40
C THR A 265 2.87 22.20 -1.38
N PHE A 266 3.73 21.47 -0.66
CA PHE A 266 3.32 20.62 0.45
C PHE A 266 4.47 20.54 1.46
N LYS A 267 4.13 20.23 2.71
CA LYS A 267 5.10 20.08 3.78
C LYS A 267 5.86 18.76 3.60
N LEU A 268 7.18 18.84 3.48
CA LEU A 268 8.01 17.64 3.48
C LEU A 268 7.87 16.91 4.82
N PRO A 269 7.94 15.57 4.83
CA PRO A 269 8.12 14.83 6.06
C PRO A 269 9.36 15.37 6.76
N GLY A 270 9.29 15.57 8.09
CA GLY A 270 10.44 15.95 8.89
C GLY A 270 11.59 14.97 8.67
N GLU A 271 12.80 15.29 9.14
CA GLU A 271 13.95 14.39 9.02
C GLU A 271 13.57 13.01 9.54
N ILE A 272 13.26 12.12 8.61
CA ILE A 272 13.16 10.71 8.89
C ILE A 272 14.58 10.27 9.06
N ALA A 273 14.97 9.96 10.30
CA ALA A 273 16.29 9.49 10.62
C ALA A 273 16.73 8.47 9.56
N ASN A 274 17.82 8.79 8.87
CA ASN A 274 18.38 7.89 7.85
C ASN A 274 18.62 6.53 8.54
N PRO A 275 17.94 5.45 8.12
CA PRO A 275 18.12 4.16 8.77
C PRO A 275 19.56 3.64 8.69
N LEU A 276 20.41 4.22 7.82
CA LEU A 276 21.84 3.94 7.72
C LEU A 276 22.69 4.77 8.72
N GLN A 277 22.10 5.70 9.46
CA GLN A 277 22.76 6.45 10.54
C GLN A 277 22.39 5.94 11.95
N ARG A 278 21.83 4.76 12.06
CA ARG A 278 21.67 4.10 13.35
C ARG A 278 23.01 3.47 13.74
N ASP A 279 23.71 4.24 14.51
CA ASP A 279 24.76 3.88 15.47
C ASP A 279 25.98 3.14 14.90
N GLY A 280 27.07 3.96 14.76
CA GLY A 280 28.41 3.44 14.93
C GLY A 280 28.64 3.07 16.41
#